data_3aa19df72e2f2a239ff805f35211f07c
#
_entry.id   3aa19df72e2f2a239ff805f35211f07c
#
_cell.length_a   1.000
_cell.length_b   1.000
_cell.length_c   1.000
_cell.angle_alpha   90.00
_cell.angle_beta   90.00
_cell.angle_gamma   90.00
#
_symmetry.space_group_name_H-M   'P 1'
#
loop_
_entity.id
_entity.type
_entity.pdbx_description
1 polymer ?
#
loop_
_entity_poly.entity_id
_entity_poly.type
_entity_poly.pdbx_seq_one_letter_code
_entity_poly.pdbx_strand_id
1 'polypeptide(L)'
;MIHRVMLSTFGFLALVTCKNQAISQNSNPSEKTEVATKPPVSTPKSTPVKSTNNSEPEMSTGMPPDKAAIKQAEAESNQQASQTGMVYLKEGEKKFLKEYEMNITFKKMAEDSRCPEGVNCIWAGVATAEIEVMGLATRPNILKISTMQDGNRGYAKSQDFNGYQISLEQVTPNTTSDRGFKALQGTYKIGIKIKKQEPGKTSPN
;
A
#
# COMPACT_ATOMS: atom_id res chain seq x y z
N MET A 1 29.26 37.87 -42.69
CA MET A 1 28.63 37.37 -43.93
C MET A 1 27.44 36.53 -43.52
N ILE A 2 26.25 37.13 -43.59
CA ILE A 2 25.11 36.79 -44.46
C ILE A 2 24.33 35.58 -43.92
N HIS A 3 23.23 35.87 -43.24
CA HIS A 3 21.81 35.61 -43.54
C HIS A 3 21.42 34.14 -43.76
N ARG A 4 20.50 33.63 -42.95
CA ARG A 4 19.13 33.36 -43.43
C ARG A 4 18.14 33.10 -42.26
N VAL A 5 17.21 34.02 -42.21
CA VAL A 5 15.89 33.92 -41.57
C VAL A 5 15.06 32.90 -42.36
N MET A 6 14.36 32.00 -41.66
CA MET A 6 13.13 31.41 -42.19
C MET A 6 12.10 31.28 -41.05
N LEU A 7 11.14 32.20 -41.12
CA LEU A 7 9.82 32.05 -40.50
C LEU A 7 9.09 30.91 -41.20
N SER A 8 8.44 30.07 -40.44
CA SER A 8 7.31 29.31 -40.94
C SER A 8 6.29 29.14 -39.83
N THR A 9 5.30 29.99 -39.88
CA THR A 9 4.01 29.90 -39.17
C THR A 9 3.17 28.83 -39.82
N PHE A 10 2.70 27.86 -39.04
CA PHE A 10 1.50 27.11 -39.39
C PHE A 10 0.69 26.85 -38.11
N GLY A 11 -0.36 27.67 -37.98
CA GLY A 11 -1.43 27.41 -37.03
C GLY A 11 -2.30 26.26 -37.53
N PHE A 12 -2.65 25.40 -36.64
CA PHE A 12 -3.80 24.52 -36.82
C PHE A 12 -4.58 24.46 -35.50
N LEU A 13 -5.61 25.28 -35.48
CA LEU A 13 -6.67 25.23 -34.48
C LEU A 13 -7.60 24.09 -34.88
N ALA A 14 -7.61 23.00 -34.12
CA ALA A 14 -8.65 21.97 -34.23
C ALA A 14 -9.47 21.98 -32.95
N LEU A 15 -10.59 22.66 -32.99
CA LEU A 15 -11.67 22.56 -32.03
C LEU A 15 -12.39 21.21 -32.24
N VAL A 16 -12.19 20.27 -31.33
CA VAL A 16 -13.01 19.08 -31.26
C VAL A 16 -14.02 19.25 -30.13
N THR A 17 -15.22 19.62 -30.56
CA THR A 17 -16.45 19.63 -29.74
C THR A 17 -16.90 18.19 -29.53
N CYS A 18 -16.69 17.60 -28.37
CA CYS A 18 -17.37 16.37 -27.99
C CYS A 18 -18.78 16.66 -27.46
N LYS A 19 -19.76 16.28 -28.25
CA LYS A 19 -21.18 16.22 -27.89
C LYS A 19 -21.40 15.28 -26.72
N ASN A 20 -22.02 15.81 -25.67
CA ASN A 20 -22.75 15.07 -24.66
C ASN A 20 -23.90 14.28 -25.32
N GLN A 21 -23.91 12.97 -25.21
CA GLN A 21 -25.11 12.18 -25.43
C GLN A 21 -25.60 11.67 -24.08
N ALA A 22 -26.66 12.31 -23.63
CA ALA A 22 -27.58 11.81 -22.65
C ALA A 22 -28.40 10.69 -23.28
N ILE A 23 -28.40 9.51 -22.70
CA ILE A 23 -29.40 8.46 -22.98
C ILE A 23 -30.13 8.22 -21.67
N SER A 24 -31.23 8.83 -21.61
CA SER A 24 -32.63 8.43 -21.49
C SER A 24 -32.89 7.20 -20.64
N GLN A 25 -33.62 7.52 -19.60
CA GLN A 25 -34.40 6.66 -18.72
C GLN A 25 -35.28 5.68 -19.50
N ASN A 26 -35.40 4.49 -19.00
CA ASN A 26 -36.62 3.72 -19.21
C ASN A 26 -37.14 3.23 -17.87
N SER A 27 -38.29 3.75 -17.55
CA SER A 27 -39.13 3.50 -16.39
C SER A 27 -40.06 2.31 -16.65
N ASN A 28 -40.16 1.41 -15.66
CA ASN A 28 -41.37 0.83 -15.06
C ASN A 28 -42.50 0.26 -15.99
N PRO A 29 -43.45 -0.52 -15.50
CA PRO A 29 -43.91 -0.73 -14.12
C PRO A 29 -44.34 -2.16 -13.72
N SER A 30 -44.54 -2.31 -12.39
CA SER A 30 -45.59 -3.06 -11.69
C SER A 30 -45.89 -4.52 -12.02
N GLU A 31 -45.77 -5.38 -11.04
CA GLU A 31 -46.94 -6.12 -10.58
C GLU A 31 -46.82 -6.54 -9.10
N LYS A 32 -47.95 -6.28 -8.45
CA LYS A 32 -48.32 -6.42 -7.07
C LYS A 32 -48.86 -7.83 -6.88
N THR A 33 -48.37 -8.58 -5.86
CA THR A 33 -49.23 -9.59 -5.22
C THR A 33 -48.83 -9.70 -3.76
N GLU A 34 -49.68 -9.21 -2.91
CA GLU A 34 -49.84 -9.51 -1.49
C GLU A 34 -50.15 -10.99 -1.30
N VAL A 35 -49.55 -11.64 -0.30
CA VAL A 35 -50.30 -12.47 0.65
C VAL A 35 -49.54 -12.57 1.96
N ALA A 36 -50.16 -12.08 2.98
CA ALA A 36 -49.81 -12.19 4.39
C ALA A 36 -49.93 -13.65 4.89
N THR A 37 -49.06 -14.05 5.78
CA THR A 37 -49.43 -14.89 6.93
C THR A 37 -48.35 -14.86 8.02
N LYS A 38 -48.69 -14.39 9.17
CA LYS A 38 -48.05 -14.44 10.49
C LYS A 38 -48.89 -15.38 11.34
N PRO A 39 -48.48 -15.80 12.56
CA PRO A 39 -47.37 -16.57 13.10
C PRO A 39 -47.85 -17.93 13.71
N PRO A 40 -47.08 -18.67 14.52
CA PRO A 40 -47.17 -18.48 15.95
C PRO A 40 -45.85 -18.63 16.74
N VAL A 41 -45.86 -17.90 17.81
CA VAL A 41 -45.08 -17.95 19.03
C VAL A 41 -45.18 -19.33 19.72
N SER A 42 -44.07 -19.87 20.20
CA SER A 42 -44.06 -20.76 21.35
C SER A 42 -42.78 -20.59 22.14
N THR A 43 -42.95 -20.00 23.28
CA THR A 43 -42.04 -20.02 24.45
C THR A 43 -42.18 -21.34 25.18
N PRO A 44 -41.17 -21.88 25.77
CA PRO A 44 -41.25 -22.53 27.05
C PRO A 44 -40.28 -21.95 28.09
N LYS A 45 -40.83 -21.33 29.03
CA LYS A 45 -40.84 -21.50 30.49
C LYS A 45 -39.56 -22.04 31.10
N SER A 46 -38.97 -21.17 31.91
CA SER A 46 -37.92 -21.33 32.89
C SER A 46 -38.19 -22.40 33.93
N THR A 47 -37.14 -23.11 34.33
CA THR A 47 -37.00 -23.63 35.70
C THR A 47 -35.53 -23.46 36.15
N PRO A 48 -35.31 -23.08 37.42
CA PRO A 48 -33.98 -22.73 37.92
C PRO A 48 -33.31 -23.96 38.51
N VAL A 49 -32.05 -24.20 38.12
CA VAL A 49 -31.16 -25.06 38.86
C VAL A 49 -30.08 -24.19 39.51
N LYS A 50 -30.18 -24.15 40.82
CA LYS A 50 -29.22 -23.64 41.76
C LYS A 50 -28.06 -24.67 41.86
N SER A 51 -26.84 -24.24 41.52
CA SER A 51 -25.66 -24.85 42.12
C SER A 51 -24.48 -23.91 42.07
N THR A 52 -24.10 -23.52 43.21
CA THR A 52 -22.86 -23.01 43.75
C THR A 52 -21.62 -23.57 43.05
N ASN A 53 -20.74 -22.71 42.55
CA ASN A 53 -19.35 -22.67 42.99
C ASN A 53 -18.67 -21.47 42.36
N ASN A 54 -18.23 -20.60 43.23
CA ASN A 54 -17.29 -19.51 42.96
C ASN A 54 -16.01 -20.05 42.33
N SER A 55 -15.71 -19.60 41.16
CA SER A 55 -14.36 -19.38 40.69
C SER A 55 -14.46 -18.26 39.67
N GLU A 56 -14.33 -17.07 40.16
CA GLU A 56 -14.10 -15.84 39.39
C GLU A 56 -12.79 -16.05 38.61
N PRO A 57 -12.78 -15.99 37.27
CA PRO A 57 -11.52 -15.90 36.58
C PRO A 57 -10.98 -14.48 36.85
N GLU A 58 -9.94 -14.43 37.67
CA GLU A 58 -9.14 -13.20 37.80
C GLU A 58 -8.77 -12.74 36.40
N MET A 59 -9.40 -11.63 35.97
CA MET A 59 -8.91 -10.85 34.86
C MET A 59 -7.50 -10.42 35.24
N SER A 60 -6.50 -11.11 34.69
CA SER A 60 -5.14 -10.63 34.63
C SER A 60 -5.18 -9.29 33.94
N THR A 61 -5.14 -8.24 34.73
CA THR A 61 -4.83 -6.89 34.24
C THR A 61 -3.45 -6.99 33.63
N GLY A 62 -3.42 -7.14 32.28
CA GLY A 62 -2.19 -7.12 31.53
C GLY A 62 -1.45 -5.83 31.90
N MET A 63 -0.32 -5.97 32.56
CA MET A 63 0.59 -4.85 32.77
C MET A 63 0.82 -4.16 31.43
N PRO A 64 0.72 -2.83 31.36
CA PRO A 64 1.09 -2.13 30.13
C PRO A 64 2.52 -2.51 29.78
N PRO A 65 2.83 -2.79 28.49
CA PRO A 65 4.16 -3.22 28.10
C PRO A 65 5.18 -2.21 28.55
N ASP A 66 6.25 -2.70 29.16
CA ASP A 66 7.32 -1.86 29.72
C ASP A 66 7.90 -0.97 28.59
N LYS A 67 7.84 0.34 28.80
CA LYS A 67 8.37 1.32 27.86
C LYS A 67 9.87 1.12 27.57
N ALA A 68 10.61 0.50 28.49
CA ALA A 68 11.99 0.14 28.29
C ALA A 68 12.15 -1.02 27.30
N ALA A 69 11.30 -2.04 27.38
CA ALA A 69 11.29 -3.17 26.46
C ALA A 69 10.90 -2.75 25.04
N ILE A 70 9.96 -1.79 24.91
CA ILE A 70 9.59 -1.22 23.60
C ILE A 70 10.78 -0.45 22.99
N LYS A 71 11.47 0.37 23.77
CA LYS A 71 12.66 1.11 23.30
C LYS A 71 13.83 0.20 22.93
N GLN A 72 14.01 -0.90 23.66
CA GLN A 72 15.04 -1.88 23.31
C GLN A 72 14.71 -2.62 22.01
N ALA A 73 13.48 -3.06 21.81
CA ALA A 73 13.04 -3.70 20.58
C ALA A 73 13.13 -2.77 19.36
N GLU A 74 12.83 -1.47 19.54
CA GLU A 74 13.01 -0.45 18.49
C GLU A 74 14.49 -0.18 18.20
N ALA A 75 15.35 -0.17 19.22
CA ALA A 75 16.79 0.01 19.07
C ALA A 75 17.46 -1.18 18.36
N GLU A 76 17.09 -2.40 18.71
CA GLU A 76 17.57 -3.63 18.07
C GLU A 76 17.10 -3.72 16.60
N SER A 77 15.83 -3.37 16.33
CA SER A 77 15.29 -3.30 14.96
C SER A 77 16.02 -2.27 14.09
N ASN A 78 16.41 -1.14 14.66
CA ASN A 78 17.18 -0.10 13.95
C ASN A 78 18.66 -0.48 13.76
N GLN A 79 19.28 -1.21 14.70
CA GLN A 79 20.66 -1.67 14.56
C GLN A 79 20.79 -2.76 13.49
N GLN A 80 19.81 -3.65 13.38
CA GLN A 80 19.80 -4.70 12.36
C GLN A 80 19.54 -4.14 10.95
N ALA A 81 18.81 -3.03 10.84
CA ALA A 81 18.61 -2.31 9.59
C ALA A 81 19.91 -1.66 9.08
N SER A 82 20.75 -1.14 9.97
CA SER A 82 22.00 -0.47 9.60
C SER A 82 23.06 -1.43 9.05
N GLN A 83 23.11 -2.70 9.51
CA GLN A 83 24.10 -3.67 9.04
C GLN A 83 23.81 -4.21 7.65
N THR A 84 22.54 -4.27 7.24
CA THR A 84 22.16 -4.83 5.92
C THR A 84 21.78 -3.76 4.91
N GLY A 85 21.67 -2.48 5.31
CA GLY A 85 21.11 -1.40 4.49
C GLY A 85 19.64 -1.64 4.14
N MET A 86 18.94 -2.50 4.90
CA MET A 86 17.52 -2.82 4.72
C MET A 86 16.69 -2.10 5.77
N VAL A 87 15.66 -1.40 5.35
CA VAL A 87 14.70 -0.72 6.21
C VAL A 87 13.33 -1.35 6.04
N TYR A 88 12.72 -1.77 7.15
CA TYR A 88 11.37 -2.34 7.14
C TYR A 88 10.35 -1.31 7.63
N LEU A 89 9.23 -1.23 6.91
CA LEU A 89 8.12 -0.31 7.18
C LEU A 89 6.80 -1.05 7.06
N LYS A 90 5.90 -0.82 8.02
CA LYS A 90 4.50 -1.22 7.92
C LYS A 90 3.72 -0.16 7.14
N GLU A 91 2.61 -0.55 6.54
CA GLU A 91 1.72 0.38 5.84
C GLU A 91 1.23 1.48 6.82
N GLY A 92 1.38 2.74 6.39
CA GLY A 92 1.14 3.92 7.23
C GLY A 92 2.31 4.32 8.15
N GLU A 93 3.35 3.49 8.29
CA GLU A 93 4.48 3.78 9.19
C GLU A 93 5.41 4.84 8.61
N LYS A 94 5.83 5.77 9.48
CA LYS A 94 6.85 6.79 9.19
C LYS A 94 8.09 6.52 10.05
N LYS A 95 9.27 6.54 9.43
CA LYS A 95 10.57 6.45 10.11
C LYS A 95 11.49 7.59 9.70
N PHE A 96 12.22 8.14 10.67
CA PHE A 96 13.37 9.00 10.40
C PHE A 96 14.64 8.16 10.36
N LEU A 97 15.29 8.17 9.23
CA LEU A 97 16.53 7.45 8.99
C LEU A 97 17.71 8.40 9.17
N LYS A 98 18.31 8.36 10.35
CA LYS A 98 19.39 9.28 10.76
C LYS A 98 20.60 9.18 9.84
N GLU A 99 20.95 7.96 9.39
CA GLU A 99 22.09 7.70 8.50
C GLU A 99 21.95 8.40 7.13
N TYR A 100 20.71 8.56 6.65
CA TYR A 100 20.39 9.15 5.35
C TYR A 100 19.80 10.55 5.47
N GLU A 101 19.65 11.06 6.68
CA GLU A 101 19.03 12.35 6.99
C GLU A 101 17.68 12.57 6.30
N MET A 102 16.86 11.50 6.25
CA MET A 102 15.57 11.54 5.58
C MET A 102 14.46 10.85 6.39
N ASN A 103 13.25 11.36 6.21
CA ASN A 103 12.03 10.68 6.63
C ASN A 103 11.51 9.83 5.49
N ILE A 104 11.09 8.62 5.80
CA ILE A 104 10.40 7.73 4.87
C ILE A 104 9.08 7.31 5.50
N THR A 105 8.01 7.39 4.71
CA THR A 105 6.68 6.91 5.09
C THR A 105 6.20 5.91 4.05
N PHE A 106 5.88 4.70 4.45
CA PHE A 106 5.18 3.76 3.58
C PHE A 106 3.68 4.13 3.56
N LYS A 107 3.23 4.77 2.49
CA LYS A 107 1.85 5.28 2.40
C LYS A 107 0.84 4.15 2.22
N LYS A 108 1.06 3.33 1.21
CA LYS A 108 0.19 2.20 0.86
C LYS A 108 0.82 1.32 -0.22
N MET A 109 0.28 0.13 -0.39
CA MET A 109 0.46 -0.60 -1.65
C MET A 109 -0.45 0.01 -2.72
N ALA A 110 0.14 0.33 -3.88
CA ALA A 110 -0.61 0.81 -5.04
C ALA A 110 -1.18 -0.36 -5.85
N GLU A 111 -0.41 -1.45 -5.93
CA GLU A 111 -0.75 -2.66 -6.68
C GLU A 111 -0.08 -3.87 -6.04
N ASP A 112 -0.77 -5.00 -6.04
CA ASP A 112 -0.19 -6.31 -5.78
C ASP A 112 -0.88 -7.35 -6.65
N SER A 113 -0.25 -7.64 -7.77
CA SER A 113 -0.66 -8.66 -8.75
C SER A 113 0.27 -9.87 -8.74
N ARG A 114 1.09 -10.03 -7.68
CA ARG A 114 1.98 -11.19 -7.53
C ARG A 114 1.18 -12.49 -7.58
N CYS A 115 1.81 -13.52 -8.13
CA CYS A 115 1.20 -14.84 -8.15
C CYS A 115 0.89 -15.29 -6.71
N PRO A 116 -0.37 -15.68 -6.42
CA PRO A 116 -0.73 -16.16 -5.09
C PRO A 116 0.04 -17.41 -4.69
N GLU A 117 0.33 -17.56 -3.40
CA GLU A 117 0.97 -18.75 -2.89
C GLU A 117 0.16 -20.01 -3.20
N GLY A 118 0.85 -21.06 -3.64
CA GLY A 118 0.24 -22.35 -3.99
C GLY A 118 -0.43 -22.38 -5.37
N VAL A 119 -0.33 -21.32 -6.16
CA VAL A 119 -0.89 -21.24 -7.52
C VAL A 119 0.23 -21.20 -8.55
N ASN A 120 0.06 -21.94 -9.66
CA ASN A 120 0.95 -21.83 -10.81
C ASN A 120 0.45 -20.75 -11.76
N CYS A 121 1.20 -19.65 -11.85
CA CYS A 121 0.89 -18.54 -12.74
C CYS A 121 1.85 -18.54 -13.94
N ILE A 122 1.35 -18.11 -15.10
CA ILE A 122 2.19 -17.90 -16.30
C ILE A 122 3.13 -16.70 -16.09
N TRP A 123 2.71 -15.74 -15.29
CA TRP A 123 3.47 -14.57 -14.92
C TRP A 123 3.57 -14.44 -13.39
N ALA A 124 4.78 -14.11 -12.91
CA ALA A 124 5.03 -13.91 -11.48
C ALA A 124 4.27 -12.72 -10.85
N GLY A 125 3.83 -11.77 -11.69
CA GLY A 125 3.17 -10.55 -11.26
C GLY A 125 4.11 -9.54 -10.60
N VAL A 126 3.55 -8.44 -10.10
CA VAL A 126 4.31 -7.34 -9.52
C VAL A 126 3.59 -6.78 -8.30
N ALA A 127 4.34 -6.30 -7.33
CA ALA A 127 3.83 -5.45 -6.26
C ALA A 127 4.48 -4.07 -6.36
N THR A 128 3.69 -3.01 -6.20
CA THR A 128 4.14 -1.61 -6.27
C THR A 128 3.74 -0.88 -5.00
N ALA A 129 4.72 -0.31 -4.32
CA ALA A 129 4.55 0.47 -3.11
C ALA A 129 4.63 1.98 -3.41
N GLU A 130 3.78 2.77 -2.78
CA GLU A 130 3.90 4.22 -2.69
C GLU A 130 4.58 4.58 -1.38
N ILE A 131 5.75 5.18 -1.47
CA ILE A 131 6.50 5.72 -0.34
C ILE A 131 6.63 7.22 -0.47
N GLU A 132 6.47 7.92 0.64
CA GLU A 132 6.78 9.34 0.73
C GLU A 132 8.15 9.50 1.35
N VAL A 133 9.02 10.24 0.68
CA VAL A 133 10.38 10.53 1.15
C VAL A 133 10.58 12.03 1.30
N MET A 134 11.28 12.44 2.34
CA MET A 134 11.55 13.85 2.61
C MET A 134 12.91 13.98 3.33
N GLY A 135 13.87 14.66 2.71
CA GLY A 135 15.12 15.05 3.34
C GLY A 135 14.95 16.28 4.23
N LEU A 136 15.99 16.66 4.97
CA LEU A 136 15.94 17.80 5.89
C LEU A 136 15.65 19.13 5.19
N ALA A 137 16.14 19.30 3.96
CA ALA A 137 15.99 20.54 3.18
C ALA A 137 15.11 20.36 1.92
N THR A 138 14.39 19.23 1.79
CA THR A 138 13.58 18.95 0.60
C THR A 138 12.10 18.90 0.95
N ARG A 139 11.24 19.11 -0.07
CA ARG A 139 9.81 18.86 0.06
C ARG A 139 9.53 17.34 0.02
N PRO A 140 8.42 16.90 0.61
CA PRO A 140 7.97 15.52 0.44
C PRO A 140 7.81 15.15 -1.03
N ASN A 141 8.33 13.98 -1.41
CA ASN A 141 8.19 13.42 -2.75
C ASN A 141 7.60 12.01 -2.65
N ILE A 142 6.67 11.68 -3.53
CA ILE A 142 6.06 10.35 -3.60
C ILE A 142 6.80 9.54 -4.66
N LEU A 143 7.41 8.45 -4.21
CA LEU A 143 8.05 7.47 -5.08
C LEU A 143 7.17 6.24 -5.21
N LYS A 144 7.04 5.72 -6.44
CA LYS A 144 6.41 4.44 -6.73
C LYS A 144 7.51 3.46 -7.06
N ILE A 145 7.72 2.48 -6.20
CA ILE A 145 8.75 1.45 -6.37
C ILE A 145 8.10 0.07 -6.44
N SER A 146 8.58 -0.76 -7.36
CA SER A 146 7.99 -2.04 -7.70
C SER A 146 8.96 -3.19 -7.41
N THR A 147 8.45 -4.41 -7.28
CA THR A 147 9.28 -5.60 -7.08
C THR A 147 10.07 -6.00 -8.31
N MET A 148 9.77 -5.43 -9.49
CA MET A 148 10.46 -5.66 -10.74
C MET A 148 10.78 -4.37 -11.48
N GLN A 149 11.72 -4.45 -12.42
CA GLN A 149 12.03 -3.39 -13.37
C GLN A 149 11.40 -3.74 -14.72
N ASP A 150 10.47 -2.91 -15.19
CA ASP A 150 9.89 -2.99 -16.53
C ASP A 150 9.41 -1.61 -16.95
N GLY A 151 10.27 -0.86 -17.62
CA GLY A 151 9.99 0.51 -18.06
C GLY A 151 8.82 0.59 -19.06
N ASN A 152 8.62 -0.46 -19.89
CA ASN A 152 7.52 -0.49 -20.86
C ASN A 152 6.14 -0.54 -20.18
N ARG A 153 6.08 -1.11 -18.97
CA ARG A 153 4.87 -1.19 -18.15
C ARG A 153 4.83 -0.14 -17.05
N GLY A 154 5.84 0.73 -16.95
CA GLY A 154 5.94 1.76 -15.93
C GLY A 154 6.39 1.25 -14.56
N TYR A 155 6.97 0.05 -14.46
CA TYR A 155 7.49 -0.49 -13.21
C TYR A 155 8.95 -0.13 -13.03
N ALA A 156 9.28 0.47 -11.90
CA ALA A 156 10.63 0.81 -11.49
C ALA A 156 10.97 0.10 -10.18
N LYS A 157 11.99 -0.77 -10.20
CA LYS A 157 12.44 -1.46 -8.99
C LYS A 157 13.12 -0.52 -7.99
N SER A 158 13.71 0.56 -8.50
CA SER A 158 14.37 1.58 -7.68
C SER A 158 14.09 2.97 -8.23
N GLN A 159 14.14 3.96 -7.33
CA GLN A 159 14.09 5.37 -7.68
C GLN A 159 15.12 6.15 -6.86
N ASP A 160 15.54 7.27 -7.44
CA ASP A 160 16.58 8.11 -6.88
C ASP A 160 15.98 9.27 -6.07
N PHE A 161 16.53 9.52 -4.89
CA PHE A 161 16.15 10.65 -4.06
C PHE A 161 17.34 11.16 -3.27
N ASN A 162 17.63 12.44 -3.39
CA ASN A 162 18.66 13.16 -2.61
C ASN A 162 20.04 12.47 -2.60
N GLY A 163 20.49 11.94 -3.74
CA GLY A 163 21.77 11.23 -3.88
C GLY A 163 21.79 9.79 -3.38
N TYR A 164 20.63 9.24 -3.09
CA TYR A 164 20.43 7.84 -2.72
C TYR A 164 19.51 7.16 -3.72
N GLN A 165 19.78 5.89 -3.99
CA GLN A 165 18.90 4.99 -4.70
C GLN A 165 18.12 4.16 -3.69
N ILE A 166 16.80 4.19 -3.78
CA ILE A 166 15.87 3.46 -2.92
C ILE A 166 15.22 2.36 -3.74
N SER A 167 15.39 1.10 -3.34
CA SER A 167 14.85 -0.08 -4.04
C SER A 167 13.90 -0.88 -3.16
N LEU A 168 12.87 -1.47 -3.77
CA LEU A 168 11.95 -2.38 -3.11
C LEU A 168 12.47 -3.80 -3.21
N GLU A 169 12.84 -4.40 -2.07
CA GLU A 169 13.42 -5.74 -2.03
C GLU A 169 12.42 -6.79 -1.53
N GLN A 170 11.53 -6.41 -0.63
CA GLN A 170 10.60 -7.34 -0.01
C GLN A 170 9.22 -6.73 0.19
N VAL A 171 8.18 -7.53 -0.01
CA VAL A 171 6.78 -7.17 0.28
C VAL A 171 6.11 -8.37 0.94
N THR A 172 5.54 -8.16 2.11
CA THR A 172 4.78 -9.15 2.88
C THR A 172 3.47 -8.55 3.38
N PRO A 173 2.42 -9.37 3.56
CA PRO A 173 2.31 -10.77 3.21
C PRO A 173 2.22 -10.99 1.71
N ASN A 174 2.35 -12.24 1.28
CA ASN A 174 2.01 -12.63 -0.09
C ASN A 174 0.48 -12.76 -0.21
N THR A 175 -0.01 -12.60 -1.43
CA THR A 175 -1.40 -12.93 -1.75
C THR A 175 -1.59 -14.44 -1.73
N THR A 176 -2.80 -14.89 -1.38
CA THR A 176 -3.23 -16.28 -1.44
C THR A 176 -4.48 -16.39 -2.31
N SER A 177 -4.92 -17.59 -2.66
CA SER A 177 -6.14 -17.79 -3.45
C SER A 177 -7.38 -17.16 -2.82
N ASP A 178 -7.43 -17.14 -1.49
CA ASP A 178 -8.56 -16.65 -0.69
C ASP A 178 -8.39 -15.19 -0.25
N ARG A 179 -7.15 -14.69 -0.22
CA ARG A 179 -6.82 -13.33 0.24
C ARG A 179 -6.00 -12.58 -0.81
N GLY A 180 -6.69 -11.91 -1.68
CA GLY A 180 -6.08 -11.05 -2.69
C GLY A 180 -5.72 -9.66 -2.16
N PHE A 181 -5.17 -8.82 -3.02
CA PHE A 181 -4.69 -7.47 -2.73
C PHE A 181 -5.64 -6.62 -1.87
N LYS A 182 -6.94 -6.60 -2.21
CA LYS A 182 -7.92 -5.78 -1.47
C LYS A 182 -8.09 -6.20 -0.01
N ALA A 183 -8.01 -7.50 0.27
CA ALA A 183 -8.13 -8.04 1.62
C ALA A 183 -6.87 -7.82 2.47
N LEU A 184 -5.75 -7.51 1.84
CA LEU A 184 -4.46 -7.30 2.50
C LEU A 184 -4.11 -5.82 2.72
N GLN A 185 -4.88 -4.88 2.17
CA GLN A 185 -4.65 -3.44 2.37
C GLN A 185 -4.61 -3.10 3.86
N GLY A 186 -3.67 -2.26 4.24
CA GLY A 186 -3.44 -1.88 5.64
C GLY A 186 -2.58 -2.86 6.44
N THR A 187 -2.28 -4.07 5.88
CA THR A 187 -1.49 -5.10 6.58
C THR A 187 -0.08 -5.28 6.01
N TYR A 188 0.22 -4.60 4.90
CA TYR A 188 1.49 -4.78 4.23
C TYR A 188 2.69 -4.28 5.03
N LYS A 189 3.78 -5.00 4.87
CA LYS A 189 5.12 -4.62 5.34
C LYS A 189 6.07 -4.71 4.16
N ILE A 190 6.86 -3.68 3.95
CA ILE A 190 7.89 -3.64 2.91
C ILE A 190 9.28 -3.62 3.51
N GLY A 191 10.23 -4.22 2.78
CA GLY A 191 11.66 -4.07 3.00
C GLY A 191 12.25 -3.29 1.84
N ILE A 192 12.83 -2.14 2.14
CA ILE A 192 13.51 -1.29 1.16
C ILE A 192 15.01 -1.30 1.43
N LYS A 193 15.80 -1.18 0.36
CA LYS A 193 17.23 -1.01 0.44
C LYS A 193 17.62 0.38 -0.03
N ILE A 194 18.50 1.04 0.73
CA ILE A 194 18.99 2.38 0.43
C ILE A 194 20.48 2.30 0.16
N LYS A 195 20.91 2.79 -1.00
CA LYS A 195 22.31 2.86 -1.39
C LYS A 195 22.67 4.28 -1.78
N LYS A 196 23.84 4.75 -1.37
CA LYS A 196 24.39 6.00 -1.88
C LYS A 196 24.71 5.85 -3.36
N GLN A 197 24.29 6.83 -4.17
CA GLN A 197 24.66 6.87 -5.58
C GLN A 197 26.14 7.22 -5.73
N GLU A 198 26.84 6.48 -6.58
CA GLU A 198 28.18 6.87 -7.02
C GLU A 198 28.05 7.98 -8.05
N PRO A 199 28.80 9.10 -7.90
CA PRO A 199 28.78 10.17 -8.90
C PRO A 199 29.24 9.61 -10.27
N GLY A 200 28.33 9.64 -11.25
CA GLY A 200 28.63 9.19 -12.64
C GLY A 200 27.81 8.02 -13.17
N LYS A 201 26.98 7.36 -12.36
CA LYS A 201 26.01 6.34 -12.84
C LYS A 201 24.61 6.90 -12.77
N THR A 202 24.17 7.57 -13.83
CA THR A 202 22.76 7.85 -14.05
C THR A 202 22.06 6.52 -14.31
N SER A 203 21.04 6.18 -13.50
CA SER A 203 20.20 5.01 -13.77
C SER A 203 19.58 5.15 -15.15
N PRO A 204 19.63 4.14 -16.04
CA PRO A 204 18.93 4.23 -17.31
C PRO A 204 17.42 4.28 -17.04
N ASN A 205 16.81 5.31 -17.58
CA ASN A 205 15.34 5.51 -17.61
C ASN A 205 14.67 4.44 -18.46
#